data_cbf26520839151128d0de1dd5b719122
#
_entry.id   cbf26520839151128d0de1dd5b719122
#
_cell.length_a   1.000
_cell.length_b   1.000
_cell.length_c   1.000
_cell.angle_alpha   90.00
_cell.angle_beta   90.00
_cell.angle_gamma   90.00
#
_symmetry.space_group_name_H-M   'P 1'
#
loop_
_entity.id
_entity.type
_entity.pdbx_description
1 polymer ?
#
loop_
_entity_poly.entity_id
_entity_poly.type
_entity_poly.pdbx_seq_one_letter_code
_entity_poly.pdbx_strand_id
1 'polypeptide(L)'
;ETFAIAARVVINATGVWSDEVRRLDDPSATRRLAPSQGAHVVLERRFLPGRDALLIPRTPDGRVLFVIPWQQHLLLGTTDTPRADCPLEPQPFAEEIDFILATAGRYLAQRPTRADVHSAFAGLRPLLGGAGGTAQLSREHAIDVSAAGLVTVAGGKWTTYRRMAEDVIDHAAGSAGLPPHPCPTARLALHGSPGAPCADAYGTDRAEIDRLPGATRRLHPAFTLSEAEVRHGARHEQAREVED
;
A
#
# COMPACT_ATOMS: atom_id res chain seq x y z
N GLU A 1 -23.04 -1.10 -16.16
CA GLU A 1 -22.95 -1.26 -17.63
C GLU A 1 -21.86 -2.30 -17.91
N THR A 2 -22.14 -3.29 -18.80
CA THR A 2 -21.19 -4.35 -19.15
C THR A 2 -20.73 -4.12 -20.59
N PHE A 3 -19.41 -4.20 -20.83
CA PHE A 3 -18.82 -4.07 -22.15
C PHE A 3 -17.67 -5.07 -22.32
N ALA A 4 -17.31 -5.40 -23.55
CA ALA A 4 -16.22 -6.32 -23.88
C ALA A 4 -15.00 -5.55 -24.39
N ILE A 5 -13.82 -5.97 -23.93
CA ILE A 5 -12.52 -5.46 -24.40
C ILE A 5 -11.77 -6.62 -25.06
N ALA A 6 -11.40 -6.48 -26.35
CA ALA A 6 -10.52 -7.42 -27.00
C ALA A 6 -9.06 -7.16 -26.59
N ALA A 7 -8.39 -8.17 -26.03
CA ALA A 7 -7.01 -8.09 -25.61
C ALA A 7 -6.21 -9.30 -26.11
N ARG A 8 -4.89 -9.15 -26.32
CA ARG A 8 -4.00 -10.27 -26.66
C ARG A 8 -3.62 -11.12 -25.44
N VAL A 9 -3.59 -10.51 -24.27
CA VAL A 9 -3.31 -11.14 -22.99
C VAL A 9 -4.02 -10.35 -21.89
N VAL A 10 -4.44 -11.04 -20.84
CA VAL A 10 -5.02 -10.44 -19.65
C VAL A 10 -4.10 -10.71 -18.47
N ILE A 11 -3.79 -9.66 -17.70
CA ILE A 11 -2.95 -9.75 -16.50
C ILE A 11 -3.83 -9.54 -15.27
N ASN A 12 -3.81 -10.50 -14.38
CA ASN A 12 -4.44 -10.42 -13.07
C ASN A 12 -3.40 -9.97 -12.04
N ALA A 13 -3.44 -8.69 -11.67
CA ALA A 13 -2.61 -8.07 -10.64
C ALA A 13 -3.46 -7.50 -9.49
N THR A 14 -4.56 -8.17 -9.16
CA THR A 14 -5.61 -7.71 -8.25
C THR A 14 -5.31 -7.96 -6.76
N GLY A 15 -4.06 -8.31 -6.41
CA GLY A 15 -3.63 -8.45 -5.02
C GLY A 15 -4.40 -9.52 -4.28
N VAL A 16 -5.06 -9.17 -3.17
CA VAL A 16 -5.79 -10.14 -2.32
C VAL A 16 -7.00 -10.77 -3.00
N TRP A 17 -7.49 -10.19 -4.09
CA TRP A 17 -8.61 -10.72 -4.89
C TRP A 17 -8.16 -11.56 -6.10
N SER A 18 -6.85 -11.81 -6.25
CA SER A 18 -6.35 -12.53 -7.43
C SER A 18 -6.91 -13.94 -7.55
N ASP A 19 -7.22 -14.63 -6.45
CA ASP A 19 -7.87 -15.94 -6.48
C ASP A 19 -9.33 -15.89 -6.96
N GLU A 20 -10.03 -14.76 -6.74
CA GLU A 20 -11.39 -14.56 -7.26
C GLU A 20 -11.37 -14.40 -8.78
N VAL A 21 -10.45 -13.57 -9.28
CA VAL A 21 -10.27 -13.39 -10.73
C VAL A 21 -9.82 -14.69 -11.41
N ARG A 22 -8.95 -15.48 -10.78
CA ARG A 22 -8.55 -16.80 -11.28
C ARG A 22 -9.75 -17.74 -11.42
N ARG A 23 -10.73 -17.69 -10.49
CA ARG A 23 -11.96 -18.50 -10.59
C ARG A 23 -12.93 -18.05 -11.64
N LEU A 24 -12.87 -16.78 -12.07
CA LEU A 24 -13.63 -16.32 -13.25
C LEU A 24 -13.09 -16.92 -14.54
N ASP A 25 -11.77 -17.17 -14.61
CA ASP A 25 -11.11 -17.82 -15.74
C ASP A 25 -11.24 -19.36 -15.67
N ASP A 26 -10.98 -19.94 -14.51
CA ASP A 26 -11.11 -21.37 -14.22
C ASP A 26 -11.85 -21.59 -12.90
N PRO A 27 -13.14 -22.00 -12.93
CA PRO A 27 -13.92 -22.26 -11.71
C PRO A 27 -13.32 -23.33 -10.80
N SER A 28 -12.44 -24.20 -11.31
CA SER A 28 -11.74 -25.22 -10.52
C SER A 28 -10.45 -24.71 -9.86
N ALA A 29 -10.07 -23.48 -10.09
CA ALA A 29 -8.83 -22.89 -9.57
C ALA A 29 -8.78 -22.93 -8.04
N THR A 30 -7.77 -23.60 -7.49
CA THR A 30 -7.54 -23.71 -6.05
C THR A 30 -7.05 -22.41 -5.45
N ARG A 31 -7.34 -22.19 -4.16
CA ARG A 31 -6.85 -21.03 -3.41
C ARG A 31 -5.33 -21.08 -3.30
N ARG A 32 -4.67 -19.95 -3.64
CA ARG A 32 -3.22 -19.77 -3.51
C ARG A 32 -2.84 -18.75 -2.46
N LEU A 33 -3.75 -17.85 -2.11
CA LEU A 33 -3.48 -16.77 -1.16
C LEU A 33 -3.85 -17.16 0.27
N ALA A 34 -3.04 -16.68 1.20
CA ALA A 34 -3.29 -16.64 2.63
C ALA A 34 -3.25 -15.16 3.08
N PRO A 35 -4.34 -14.39 2.90
CA PRO A 35 -4.37 -12.99 3.24
C PRO A 35 -4.10 -12.75 4.71
N SER A 36 -3.36 -11.66 4.99
CA SER A 36 -3.07 -11.23 6.35
C SER A 36 -3.30 -9.73 6.49
N GLN A 37 -4.04 -9.35 7.53
CA GLN A 37 -4.29 -7.95 7.88
C GLN A 37 -3.11 -7.38 8.66
N GLY A 38 -2.75 -6.15 8.36
CA GLY A 38 -1.83 -5.34 9.16
C GLY A 38 -2.48 -4.02 9.52
N ALA A 39 -2.57 -3.75 10.83
CA ALA A 39 -3.12 -2.52 11.36
C ALA A 39 -2.03 -1.49 11.68
N HIS A 40 -2.41 -0.22 11.62
CA HIS A 40 -1.60 0.91 12.05
C HIS A 40 -2.46 1.87 12.90
N VAL A 41 -1.82 2.57 13.81
CA VAL A 41 -2.43 3.64 14.61
C VAL A 41 -1.63 4.93 14.46
N VAL A 42 -2.31 6.06 14.55
CA VAL A 42 -1.74 7.40 14.49
C VAL A 42 -1.89 8.06 15.85
N LEU A 43 -0.77 8.55 16.40
CA LEU A 43 -0.70 9.25 17.68
C LEU A 43 -0.08 10.64 17.51
N GLU A 44 -0.20 11.48 18.54
CA GLU A 44 0.51 12.76 18.62
C GLU A 44 2.03 12.59 18.76
N ARG A 45 2.77 13.56 18.26
CA ARG A 45 4.24 13.62 18.35
C ARG A 45 4.78 13.63 19.79
N ARG A 46 4.00 14.04 20.78
CA ARG A 46 4.43 14.12 22.18
C ARG A 46 4.88 12.78 22.76
N PHE A 47 4.41 11.65 22.22
CA PHE A 47 4.80 10.31 22.70
C PHE A 47 6.21 9.90 22.29
N LEU A 48 6.75 10.45 21.18
CA LEU A 48 8.14 10.27 20.74
C LEU A 48 8.66 11.62 20.21
N PRO A 49 9.15 12.49 21.10
CA PRO A 49 9.78 13.74 20.71
C PRO A 49 11.06 13.47 19.88
N GLY A 50 11.39 14.36 18.96
CA GLY A 50 12.56 14.19 18.12
C GLY A 50 12.23 13.80 16.68
N ARG A 51 13.26 13.45 15.90
CA ARG A 51 13.14 13.18 14.45
C ARG A 51 13.38 11.72 14.07
N ASP A 52 13.88 10.94 15.03
CA ASP A 52 14.27 9.56 14.79
C ASP A 52 13.07 8.62 14.91
N ALA A 53 13.05 7.59 14.06
CA ALA A 53 12.11 6.50 14.17
C ALA A 53 12.58 5.48 15.21
N LEU A 54 11.65 4.82 15.87
CA LEU A 54 11.92 3.72 16.78
C LEU A 54 11.59 2.39 16.08
N LEU A 55 12.56 1.50 16.06
CA LEU A 55 12.39 0.10 15.66
C LEU A 55 12.36 -0.77 16.90
N ILE A 56 11.27 -1.48 17.13
CA ILE A 56 11.14 -2.51 18.17
C ILE A 56 11.40 -3.85 17.48
N PRO A 57 12.58 -4.46 17.68
CA PRO A 57 13.04 -5.59 16.86
C PRO A 57 12.32 -6.90 17.15
N ARG A 58 11.71 -7.02 18.33
CA ARG A 58 10.97 -8.21 18.74
C ARG A 58 9.76 -7.86 19.60
N THR A 59 8.60 -8.08 19.07
CA THR A 59 7.31 -8.00 19.78
C THR A 59 7.00 -9.35 20.48
N PRO A 60 5.97 -9.44 21.35
CA PRO A 60 5.58 -10.69 21.98
C PRO A 60 5.22 -11.81 21.01
N ASP A 61 4.74 -11.47 19.81
CA ASP A 61 4.42 -12.40 18.72
C ASP A 61 5.62 -12.66 17.77
N GLY A 62 6.81 -12.18 18.12
CA GLY A 62 8.07 -12.43 17.39
C GLY A 62 8.32 -11.51 16.19
N ARG A 63 7.53 -10.46 16.01
CA ARG A 63 7.62 -9.53 14.89
C ARG A 63 8.35 -8.24 15.23
N VAL A 64 8.40 -7.37 14.23
CA VAL A 64 8.95 -6.02 14.33
C VAL A 64 7.79 -5.02 14.38
N LEU A 65 7.87 -4.04 15.26
CA LEU A 65 6.96 -2.91 15.29
C LEU A 65 7.76 -1.61 15.10
N PHE A 66 7.22 -0.71 14.31
CA PHE A 66 7.80 0.61 14.08
C PHE A 66 6.99 1.69 14.77
N VAL A 67 7.69 2.73 15.25
CA VAL A 67 7.09 4.03 15.60
C VAL A 67 7.79 5.07 14.75
N ILE A 68 7.10 5.60 13.78
CA ILE A 68 7.68 6.46 12.74
C ILE A 68 7.11 7.87 12.88
N PRO A 69 7.97 8.88 13.06
CA PRO A 69 7.56 10.27 12.90
C PRO A 69 7.05 10.54 11.47
N TRP A 70 5.80 10.94 11.36
CA TRP A 70 5.16 11.26 10.09
C TRP A 70 4.46 12.61 10.17
N GLN A 71 5.03 13.62 9.53
CA GLN A 71 4.56 15.00 9.62
C GLN A 71 4.43 15.46 11.09
N GLN A 72 3.23 15.85 11.54
CA GLN A 72 2.95 16.27 12.92
C GLN A 72 2.48 15.12 13.84
N HIS A 73 2.54 13.88 13.38
CA HIS A 73 2.06 12.70 14.08
C HIS A 73 3.11 11.60 14.16
N LEU A 74 2.76 10.52 14.82
CA LEU A 74 3.48 9.26 14.84
C LEU A 74 2.63 8.19 14.19
N LEU A 75 3.23 7.41 13.30
CA LEU A 75 2.64 6.21 12.74
C LEU A 75 3.22 4.99 13.44
N LEU A 76 2.38 4.17 14.06
CA LEU A 76 2.75 2.95 14.76
C LEU A 76 2.19 1.73 14.03
N GLY A 77 2.98 0.71 13.85
CA GLY A 77 2.57 -0.55 13.21
C GLY A 77 3.75 -1.49 12.96
N THR A 78 3.47 -2.71 12.64
CA THR A 78 2.18 -3.23 12.21
C THR A 78 1.85 -4.53 12.91
N THR A 79 0.60 -4.98 12.79
CA THR A 79 0.13 -6.33 13.15
C THR A 79 0.21 -7.27 11.96
N ASP A 80 -0.19 -8.52 12.16
CA ASP A 80 -0.28 -9.55 11.11
C ASP A 80 -1.32 -10.59 11.53
N THR A 81 -2.56 -10.33 11.17
CA THR A 81 -3.71 -11.13 11.55
C THR A 81 -4.21 -11.89 10.33
N PRO A 82 -4.20 -13.25 10.32
CA PRO A 82 -4.74 -14.02 9.21
C PRO A 82 -6.20 -13.67 8.94
N ARG A 83 -6.56 -13.58 7.64
CA ARG A 83 -7.93 -13.27 7.21
C ARG A 83 -8.45 -14.32 6.24
N ALA A 84 -9.70 -14.70 6.43
CA ALA A 84 -10.42 -15.55 5.48
C ALA A 84 -11.16 -14.74 4.41
N ASP A 85 -11.58 -13.52 4.76
CA ASP A 85 -12.28 -12.55 3.94
C ASP A 85 -11.35 -11.44 3.44
N CYS A 86 -11.73 -10.79 2.35
CA CYS A 86 -10.98 -9.70 1.73
C CYS A 86 -11.90 -8.50 1.48
N PRO A 87 -12.34 -7.76 2.55
CA PRO A 87 -13.14 -6.57 2.36
C PRO A 87 -12.35 -5.49 1.61
N LEU A 88 -13.05 -4.63 0.86
CA LEU A 88 -12.45 -3.48 0.18
C LEU A 88 -11.81 -2.51 1.17
N GLU A 89 -12.50 -2.29 2.29
CA GLU A 89 -12.04 -1.39 3.36
C GLU A 89 -11.89 -2.18 4.66
N PRO A 90 -10.74 -2.85 4.87
CA PRO A 90 -10.48 -3.57 6.10
C PRO A 90 -10.36 -2.59 7.27
N GLN A 91 -11.07 -2.89 8.37
CA GLN A 91 -10.98 -2.13 9.60
C GLN A 91 -10.04 -2.81 10.59
N PRO A 92 -9.23 -2.07 11.37
CA PRO A 92 -8.42 -2.62 12.43
C PRO A 92 -9.30 -3.31 13.49
N PHE A 93 -8.89 -4.47 13.97
CA PHE A 93 -9.53 -5.09 15.12
C PHE A 93 -9.14 -4.36 16.41
N ALA A 94 -10.00 -4.39 17.40
CA ALA A 94 -9.74 -3.78 18.70
C ALA A 94 -8.47 -4.34 19.36
N GLU A 95 -8.25 -5.64 19.21
CA GLU A 95 -7.09 -6.36 19.73
C GLU A 95 -5.79 -5.95 19.03
N GLU A 96 -5.84 -5.59 17.76
CA GLU A 96 -4.69 -5.08 17.01
C GLU A 96 -4.26 -3.71 17.51
N ILE A 97 -5.23 -2.83 17.75
CA ILE A 97 -4.97 -1.50 18.34
C ILE A 97 -4.35 -1.66 19.73
N ASP A 98 -4.93 -2.48 20.60
CA ASP A 98 -4.42 -2.73 21.94
C ASP A 98 -3.01 -3.30 21.92
N PHE A 99 -2.74 -4.25 21.02
CA PHE A 99 -1.41 -4.85 20.84
C PHE A 99 -0.35 -3.79 20.48
N ILE A 100 -0.67 -2.91 19.50
CA ILE A 100 0.24 -1.85 19.06
C ILE A 100 0.52 -0.88 20.22
N LEU A 101 -0.53 -0.40 20.91
CA LEU A 101 -0.40 0.54 22.02
C LEU A 101 0.36 -0.05 23.19
N ALA A 102 0.06 -1.29 23.60
CA ALA A 102 0.73 -1.98 24.67
C ALA A 102 2.21 -2.26 24.37
N THR A 103 2.51 -2.63 23.12
CA THR A 103 3.88 -2.92 22.70
C THR A 103 4.70 -1.65 22.63
N ALA A 104 4.25 -0.62 21.93
CA ALA A 104 4.93 0.66 21.79
C ALA A 104 5.09 1.37 23.15
N GLY A 105 4.06 1.31 24.00
CA GLY A 105 4.06 1.95 25.31
C GLY A 105 5.13 1.49 26.29
N ARG A 106 5.84 0.39 26.01
CA ARG A 106 7.00 -0.06 26.78
C ARG A 106 8.28 0.75 26.49
N TYR A 107 8.29 1.45 25.34
CA TYR A 107 9.46 2.14 24.79
C TYR A 107 9.25 3.64 24.67
N LEU A 108 8.00 4.10 24.80
CA LEU A 108 7.64 5.51 24.72
C LEU A 108 7.76 6.17 26.10
N ALA A 109 8.00 7.48 26.13
CA ALA A 109 8.10 8.26 27.36
C ALA A 109 6.81 8.21 28.20
N GLN A 110 5.67 8.11 27.53
CA GLN A 110 4.35 7.94 28.15
C GLN A 110 3.65 6.76 27.47
N ARG A 111 2.87 6.02 28.22
CA ARG A 111 2.06 4.91 27.66
C ARG A 111 0.80 5.49 27.01
N PRO A 112 0.64 5.34 25.71
CA PRO A 112 -0.58 5.75 25.02
C PRO A 112 -1.76 4.84 25.38
N THR A 113 -2.94 5.41 25.34
CA THR A 113 -4.22 4.73 25.51
C THR A 113 -5.06 4.83 24.22
N ARG A 114 -6.18 4.14 24.15
CA ARG A 114 -7.11 4.28 23.03
C ARG A 114 -7.63 5.72 22.84
N ALA A 115 -7.74 6.49 23.93
CA ALA A 115 -8.16 7.89 23.85
C ALA A 115 -7.14 8.81 23.18
N ASP A 116 -5.88 8.37 23.06
CA ASP A 116 -4.81 9.10 22.40
C ASP A 116 -4.72 8.77 20.89
N VAL A 117 -5.54 7.83 20.38
CA VAL A 117 -5.53 7.42 18.97
C VAL A 117 -6.32 8.42 18.14
N HIS A 118 -5.63 9.13 17.25
CA HIS A 118 -6.25 10.05 16.30
C HIS A 118 -6.91 9.34 15.13
N SER A 119 -6.26 8.29 14.64
CA SER A 119 -6.73 7.49 13.51
C SER A 119 -6.17 6.08 13.59
N ALA A 120 -6.89 5.12 13.06
CA ALA A 120 -6.42 3.76 12.88
C ALA A 120 -6.89 3.25 11.50
N PHE A 121 -6.04 2.48 10.84
CA PHE A 121 -6.34 1.89 9.54
C PHE A 121 -5.67 0.53 9.39
N ALA A 122 -6.18 -0.27 8.47
CA ALA A 122 -5.64 -1.58 8.16
C ALA A 122 -5.52 -1.79 6.66
N GLY A 123 -4.67 -2.73 6.28
CA GLY A 123 -4.51 -3.20 4.91
C GLY A 123 -4.34 -4.71 4.87
N LEU A 124 -4.65 -5.32 3.73
CA LEU A 124 -4.51 -6.75 3.51
C LEU A 124 -3.26 -7.05 2.68
N ARG A 125 -2.46 -8.02 3.14
CA ARG A 125 -1.29 -8.51 2.41
C ARG A 125 -1.68 -9.76 1.61
N PRO A 126 -1.39 -9.81 0.31
CA PRO A 126 -1.64 -10.99 -0.54
C PRO A 126 -0.50 -12.01 -0.38
N LEU A 127 -0.35 -12.60 0.81
CA LEU A 127 0.68 -13.59 1.04
C LEU A 127 0.37 -14.88 0.27
N LEU A 128 1.41 -15.49 -0.32
CA LEU A 128 1.26 -16.79 -0.95
C LEU A 128 1.10 -17.89 0.11
N GLY A 129 0.08 -18.73 -0.04
CA GLY A 129 -0.18 -19.83 0.87
C GLY A 129 0.95 -20.87 0.87
N GLY A 130 1.17 -21.51 2.01
CA GLY A 130 2.17 -22.56 2.21
C GLY A 130 1.95 -23.25 3.54
N ALA A 131 2.72 -24.29 3.83
CA ALA A 131 2.74 -24.94 5.13
C ALA A 131 3.44 -24.03 6.15
N GLY A 132 2.69 -23.45 7.08
CA GLY A 132 3.24 -22.58 8.13
C GLY A 132 2.33 -21.38 8.46
N GLY A 133 2.66 -20.66 9.53
CA GLY A 133 1.98 -19.40 9.87
C GLY A 133 2.34 -18.26 8.91
N THR A 134 1.51 -17.23 8.85
CA THR A 134 1.68 -16.06 7.95
C THR A 134 3.05 -15.39 8.07
N ALA A 135 3.67 -15.41 9.24
CA ALA A 135 5.00 -14.85 9.49
C ALA A 135 6.13 -15.55 8.73
N GLN A 136 5.94 -16.82 8.34
CA GLN A 136 6.93 -17.66 7.65
C GLN A 136 6.67 -17.79 6.15
N LEU A 137 5.55 -17.25 5.63
CA LEU A 137 5.23 -17.33 4.22
C LEU A 137 6.20 -16.50 3.38
N SER A 138 6.51 -17.02 2.17
CA SER A 138 7.37 -16.32 1.23
C SER A 138 6.80 -14.94 0.89
N ARG A 139 7.71 -13.96 0.84
CA ARG A 139 7.42 -12.60 0.37
C ARG A 139 7.95 -12.35 -1.03
N GLU A 140 8.32 -13.39 -1.73
CA GLU A 140 8.61 -13.35 -3.16
C GLU A 140 7.29 -13.28 -3.94
N HIS A 141 7.33 -12.71 -5.12
CA HIS A 141 6.19 -12.78 -6.02
C HIS A 141 6.21 -14.08 -6.82
N ALA A 142 5.04 -14.55 -7.19
CA ALA A 142 4.87 -15.66 -8.10
C ALA A 142 4.05 -15.23 -9.32
N ILE A 143 4.41 -15.76 -10.47
CA ILE A 143 3.69 -15.56 -11.72
C ILE A 143 3.19 -16.91 -12.19
N ASP A 144 1.93 -16.97 -12.58
CA ASP A 144 1.24 -18.15 -13.07
C ASP A 144 0.48 -17.81 -14.35
N VAL A 145 0.47 -18.75 -15.30
CA VAL A 145 -0.29 -18.59 -16.54
C VAL A 145 -1.29 -19.74 -16.62
N SER A 146 -2.58 -19.40 -16.66
CA SER A 146 -3.64 -20.41 -16.77
C SER A 146 -3.66 -21.05 -18.16
N ALA A 147 -4.41 -22.17 -18.30
CA ALA A 147 -4.60 -22.83 -19.58
C ALA A 147 -5.29 -21.92 -20.63
N ALA A 148 -6.11 -20.97 -20.19
CA ALA A 148 -6.76 -19.98 -21.05
C ALA A 148 -5.88 -18.74 -21.36
N GLY A 149 -4.69 -18.64 -20.74
CA GLY A 149 -3.73 -17.56 -20.98
C GLY A 149 -3.83 -16.38 -20.03
N LEU A 150 -4.59 -16.49 -18.90
CA LEU A 150 -4.60 -15.47 -17.86
C LEU A 150 -3.27 -15.49 -17.11
N VAL A 151 -2.53 -14.38 -17.14
CA VAL A 151 -1.28 -14.19 -16.40
C VAL A 151 -1.61 -13.61 -15.03
N THR A 152 -1.35 -14.34 -13.96
CA THR A 152 -1.60 -13.90 -12.58
C THR A 152 -0.28 -13.63 -11.85
N VAL A 153 -0.13 -12.46 -11.26
CA VAL A 153 0.95 -12.12 -10.32
C VAL A 153 0.39 -11.97 -8.91
N ALA A 154 1.03 -12.61 -7.93
CA ALA A 154 0.64 -12.54 -6.52
C ALA A 154 1.86 -12.56 -5.60
N GLY A 155 1.70 -12.13 -4.34
CA GLY A 155 2.79 -12.00 -3.37
C GLY A 155 3.65 -10.76 -3.61
N GLY A 156 4.92 -10.84 -3.22
CA GLY A 156 5.88 -9.74 -3.37
C GLY A 156 5.76 -8.65 -2.30
N LYS A 157 6.41 -7.53 -2.54
CA LYS A 157 6.45 -6.37 -1.65
C LYS A 157 6.33 -5.07 -2.46
N TRP A 158 5.82 -4.02 -1.82
CA TRP A 158 5.83 -2.69 -2.43
C TRP A 158 7.23 -2.24 -2.88
N THR A 159 8.27 -2.56 -2.12
CA THR A 159 9.66 -2.21 -2.46
C THR A 159 10.21 -2.92 -3.69
N THR A 160 9.56 -3.99 -4.16
CA THR A 160 9.96 -4.76 -5.36
C THR A 160 8.99 -4.61 -6.52
N TYR A 161 8.01 -3.69 -6.43
CA TYR A 161 6.93 -3.54 -7.41
C TYR A 161 7.42 -3.37 -8.85
N ARG A 162 8.50 -2.60 -9.06
CA ARG A 162 9.07 -2.38 -10.38
C ARG A 162 9.56 -3.70 -11.01
N ARG A 163 10.29 -4.49 -10.21
CA ARG A 163 10.79 -5.79 -10.67
C ARG A 163 9.65 -6.77 -10.92
N MET A 164 8.64 -6.77 -10.06
CA MET A 164 7.43 -7.56 -10.27
C MET A 164 6.72 -7.19 -11.57
N ALA A 165 6.61 -5.90 -11.86
CA ALA A 165 6.01 -5.41 -13.10
C ALA A 165 6.83 -5.83 -14.33
N GLU A 166 8.16 -5.73 -14.28
CA GLU A 166 9.06 -6.20 -15.34
C GLU A 166 8.85 -7.69 -15.62
N ASP A 167 8.93 -8.51 -14.57
CA ASP A 167 8.81 -9.96 -14.70
C ASP A 167 7.42 -10.38 -15.25
N VAL A 168 6.34 -9.75 -14.79
CA VAL A 168 4.99 -10.08 -15.27
C VAL A 168 4.75 -9.62 -16.70
N ILE A 169 5.29 -8.48 -17.11
CA ILE A 169 5.17 -7.99 -18.49
C ILE A 169 5.97 -8.90 -19.45
N ASP A 170 7.15 -9.35 -19.06
CA ASP A 170 7.95 -10.28 -19.87
C ASP A 170 7.21 -11.61 -20.07
N HIS A 171 6.58 -12.17 -19.03
CA HIS A 171 5.74 -13.36 -19.14
C HIS A 171 4.51 -13.14 -20.03
N ALA A 172 3.83 -12.01 -19.86
CA ALA A 172 2.65 -11.66 -20.65
C ALA A 172 3.00 -11.44 -22.14
N ALA A 173 4.12 -10.78 -22.42
CA ALA A 173 4.61 -10.59 -23.78
C ALA A 173 4.93 -11.94 -24.46
N GLY A 174 5.61 -12.85 -23.74
CA GLY A 174 5.86 -14.19 -24.23
C GLY A 174 4.59 -14.98 -24.52
N SER A 175 3.61 -14.94 -23.60
CA SER A 175 2.31 -15.60 -23.77
C SER A 175 1.50 -15.03 -24.95
N ALA A 176 1.64 -13.74 -25.23
CA ALA A 176 1.00 -13.07 -26.35
C ALA A 176 1.73 -13.19 -27.69
N GLY A 177 2.89 -13.86 -27.72
CA GLY A 177 3.74 -13.95 -28.92
C GLY A 177 4.32 -12.59 -29.35
N LEU A 178 4.51 -11.66 -28.40
CA LEU A 178 5.14 -10.37 -28.67
C LEU A 178 6.67 -10.48 -28.64
N PRO A 179 7.39 -9.69 -29.43
CA PRO A 179 8.84 -9.69 -29.38
C PRO A 179 9.36 -9.19 -28.03
N PRO A 180 10.44 -9.77 -27.48
CA PRO A 180 11.03 -9.27 -26.25
C PRO A 180 11.63 -7.87 -26.43
N HIS A 181 11.42 -7.01 -25.43
CA HIS A 181 12.00 -5.67 -25.40
C HIS A 181 12.72 -5.43 -24.06
N PRO A 182 13.88 -4.76 -24.05
CA PRO A 182 14.52 -4.36 -22.80
C PRO A 182 13.60 -3.45 -21.97
N CYS A 183 13.49 -3.73 -20.67
CA CYS A 183 12.69 -2.90 -19.79
C CYS A 183 13.38 -1.55 -19.50
N PRO A 184 12.76 -0.40 -19.84
CA PRO A 184 13.38 0.91 -19.60
C PRO A 184 13.15 1.42 -18.15
N THR A 185 12.27 0.78 -17.37
CA THR A 185 11.75 1.32 -16.11
C THR A 185 12.79 1.43 -14.98
N ALA A 186 13.93 0.73 -15.09
CA ALA A 186 15.01 0.85 -14.11
C ALA A 186 15.61 2.27 -14.04
N ARG A 187 15.51 3.04 -15.13
CA ARG A 187 16.04 4.41 -15.25
C ARG A 187 14.96 5.45 -15.57
N LEU A 188 13.72 5.03 -15.65
CA LEU A 188 12.59 5.92 -15.89
C LEU A 188 12.34 6.78 -14.65
N ALA A 189 12.43 8.09 -14.78
CA ALA A 189 12.05 8.99 -13.72
C ALA A 189 10.54 8.89 -13.48
N LEU A 190 10.14 8.75 -12.21
CA LEU A 190 8.73 8.82 -11.84
C LEU A 190 8.20 10.25 -12.04
N HIS A 191 6.92 10.38 -12.42
CA HIS A 191 6.26 11.66 -12.48
C HIS A 191 6.37 12.36 -11.12
N GLY A 192 6.59 13.67 -11.12
CA GLY A 192 6.77 14.44 -9.90
C GLY A 192 8.17 14.32 -9.26
N SER A 193 9.03 13.38 -9.71
CA SER A 193 10.38 13.24 -9.14
C SER A 193 11.30 14.39 -9.54
N PRO A 194 11.79 15.21 -8.59
CA PRO A 194 12.68 16.33 -8.89
C PRO A 194 14.14 15.91 -9.15
N GLY A 195 14.47 14.61 -9.15
CA GLY A 195 15.84 14.10 -9.27
C GLY A 195 16.70 14.33 -8.03
N ALA A 196 16.18 14.97 -7.00
CA ALA A 196 16.81 15.23 -5.70
C ALA A 196 15.78 15.05 -4.59
N PRO A 197 16.19 14.77 -3.33
CA PRO A 197 15.25 14.70 -2.21
C PRO A 197 14.39 15.97 -2.11
N CYS A 198 13.08 15.81 -2.13
CA CYS A 198 12.12 16.89 -1.99
C CYS A 198 11.18 16.57 -0.81
N ALA A 199 10.95 17.57 0.03
CA ALA A 199 10.01 17.48 1.15
C ALA A 199 8.55 17.70 0.72
N ASP A 200 8.33 18.14 -0.51
CA ASP A 200 7.01 18.45 -1.06
C ASP A 200 6.37 17.18 -1.65
N ALA A 201 5.11 16.92 -1.29
CA ALA A 201 4.37 15.76 -1.77
C ALA A 201 4.10 15.78 -3.28
N TYR A 202 4.08 16.97 -3.89
CA TYR A 202 3.81 17.15 -5.32
C TYR A 202 5.09 17.18 -6.19
N GLY A 203 6.27 17.26 -5.56
CA GLY A 203 7.55 17.25 -6.29
C GLY A 203 7.61 18.33 -7.38
N THR A 204 7.81 17.94 -8.65
CA THR A 204 7.91 18.89 -9.79
C THR A 204 6.60 19.60 -10.09
N ASP A 205 5.46 19.04 -9.67
CA ASP A 205 4.14 19.60 -9.94
C ASP A 205 3.84 20.80 -9.04
N ARG A 206 4.60 20.98 -7.94
CA ARG A 206 4.48 22.13 -7.06
C ARG A 206 4.49 23.46 -7.82
N ALA A 207 5.37 23.59 -8.81
CA ALA A 207 5.46 24.83 -9.61
C ALA A 207 4.20 25.11 -10.46
N GLU A 208 3.44 24.08 -10.84
CA GLU A 208 2.16 24.22 -11.51
C GLU A 208 1.07 24.61 -10.52
N ILE A 209 1.03 23.94 -9.38
CA ILE A 209 0.07 24.22 -8.29
C ILE A 209 0.19 25.67 -7.82
N ASP A 210 1.41 26.16 -7.65
CA ASP A 210 1.69 27.53 -7.19
C ASP A 210 1.21 28.63 -8.17
N ARG A 211 0.98 28.27 -9.46
CA ARG A 211 0.39 29.16 -10.46
C ARG A 211 -1.14 29.12 -10.48
N LEU A 212 -1.76 28.15 -9.84
CA LEU A 212 -3.21 28.05 -9.79
C LEU A 212 -3.82 29.12 -8.87
N PRO A 213 -5.05 29.58 -9.14
CA PRO A 213 -5.77 30.45 -8.23
C PRO A 213 -5.92 29.80 -6.86
N GLY A 214 -5.63 30.56 -5.80
CA GLY A 214 -5.77 30.09 -4.43
C GLY A 214 -4.54 29.39 -3.85
N ALA A 215 -3.36 29.49 -4.47
CA ALA A 215 -2.14 28.84 -3.99
C ALA A 215 -1.74 29.26 -2.55
N THR A 216 -2.00 30.50 -2.17
CA THR A 216 -1.74 31.01 -0.82
C THR A 216 -2.96 30.92 0.12
N ARG A 217 -4.11 30.51 -0.39
CA ARG A 217 -5.36 30.42 0.36
C ARG A 217 -5.54 29.04 0.95
N ARG A 218 -5.29 28.90 2.25
CA ARG A 218 -5.60 27.67 2.99
C ARG A 218 -7.12 27.50 3.11
N LEU A 219 -7.60 26.25 2.99
CA LEU A 219 -9.01 25.92 3.18
C LEU A 219 -9.44 26.04 4.63
N HIS A 220 -8.56 25.73 5.56
CA HIS A 220 -8.81 25.82 7.00
C HIS A 220 -7.49 26.06 7.75
N PRO A 221 -7.49 26.83 8.85
CA PRO A 221 -6.26 27.10 9.62
C PRO A 221 -5.54 25.85 10.16
N ALA A 222 -6.29 24.79 10.46
CA ALA A 222 -5.74 23.51 10.96
C ALA A 222 -5.10 22.64 9.87
N PHE A 223 -5.33 22.94 8.58
CA PHE A 223 -4.78 22.17 7.47
C PHE A 223 -3.72 22.96 6.70
N THR A 224 -2.75 22.24 6.16
CA THR A 224 -1.78 22.83 5.23
C THR A 224 -2.33 22.92 3.80
N LEU A 225 -3.46 22.26 3.52
CA LEU A 225 -4.08 22.15 2.20
C LEU A 225 -4.57 23.52 1.70
N SER A 226 -4.17 23.88 0.49
CA SER A 226 -4.59 25.11 -0.20
C SER A 226 -5.73 24.85 -1.19
N GLU A 227 -6.42 25.92 -1.59
CA GLU A 227 -7.42 25.87 -2.67
C GLU A 227 -6.82 25.40 -4.01
N ALA A 228 -5.57 25.76 -4.28
CA ALA A 228 -4.86 25.37 -5.49
C ALA A 228 -4.58 23.84 -5.52
N GLU A 229 -4.25 23.25 -4.38
CA GLU A 229 -4.04 21.79 -4.26
C GLU A 229 -5.33 21.02 -4.53
N VAL A 230 -6.47 21.48 -4.01
CA VAL A 230 -7.78 20.88 -4.33
C VAL A 230 -8.11 21.00 -5.83
N ARG A 231 -7.81 22.14 -6.43
CA ARG A 231 -8.01 22.35 -7.88
C ARG A 231 -7.11 21.44 -8.71
N HIS A 232 -5.88 21.22 -8.26
CA HIS A 232 -4.94 20.27 -8.88
C HIS A 232 -5.47 18.83 -8.77
N GLY A 233 -5.86 18.39 -7.57
CA GLY A 233 -6.44 17.07 -7.33
C GLY A 233 -7.66 16.80 -8.22
N ALA A 234 -8.59 17.78 -8.32
CA ALA A 234 -9.75 17.63 -9.18
C ALA A 234 -9.42 17.52 -10.68
N ARG A 235 -8.33 18.16 -11.14
CA ARG A 235 -7.93 18.16 -12.57
C ARG A 235 -7.06 16.97 -12.96
N HIS A 236 -6.14 16.56 -12.10
CA HIS A 236 -5.06 15.64 -12.43
C HIS A 236 -5.15 14.30 -11.66
N GLU A 237 -5.82 14.27 -10.50
CA GLU A 237 -5.95 13.09 -9.64
C GLU A 237 -7.38 12.55 -9.59
N GLN A 238 -8.29 13.18 -10.36
CA GLN A 238 -9.72 12.82 -10.46
C GLN A 238 -10.48 12.89 -9.12
N ALA A 239 -9.98 13.63 -8.15
CA ALA A 239 -10.70 13.91 -6.91
C ALA A 239 -12.00 14.67 -7.22
N ARG A 240 -13.16 14.09 -6.88
CA ARG A 240 -14.49 14.63 -7.20
C ARG A 240 -15.32 14.91 -5.97
N GLU A 241 -15.07 14.19 -4.92
CA GLU A 241 -15.78 14.25 -3.64
C GLU A 241 -14.79 14.57 -2.52
N VAL A 242 -15.31 14.89 -1.32
CA VAL A 242 -14.46 15.25 -0.16
C VAL A 242 -13.67 14.03 0.34
N GLU A 243 -14.20 12.85 0.10
CA GLU A 243 -13.66 11.56 0.50
C GLU A 243 -12.50 11.09 -0.40
N ASP A 244 -12.36 11.64 -1.63
CA ASP A 244 -11.26 11.36 -2.54
C ASP A 244 -9.95 12.03 -2.07
#